data_c461cc75ed6875ac3bebdef9c155734c
#
_entry.id   c461cc75ed6875ac3bebdef9c155734c
#
_cell.length_a   1.000
_cell.length_b   1.000
_cell.length_c   1.000
_cell.angle_alpha   90.00
_cell.angle_beta   90.00
_cell.angle_gamma   90.00
#
_symmetry.space_group_name_H-M   'P 1'
#
loop_
_entity.id
_entity.type
_entity.pdbx_description
1 polymer ?
#
loop_
_entity_poly.entity_id
_entity_poly.type
_entity_poly.pdbx_seq_one_letter_code
_entity_poly.pdbx_strand_id
1 'polypeptide(L)'
;GDFLNFCPVISIEGSRMDKFDVPRMLEQLKKVYVERVVRNGFEDNSLYNDELLKLGDLELQEFDDLKKIIGQTKAMPKTNQVDINNQGLTGEEYEEKEKLEKKPKKELTEEEKRRLEELKKKTKNREAAISILRGISIRMPLLIYGTELDNEDEEITIDNFAEKIDPRSWEEFMPKGVSKQKFNAFKKYYDPDIFRAAGKRIRAMAKAADKLNVEERIGRITDIFSAFRNPDKETVLTPWRVVNMHLGDCLGGYCFFDKEYEHTIDEPRFIDHGKVTEEVFTPDSRILEINSKSGLYPLYMAYGIYRSRLKDSTISADTLEEQQEVWDKVVAENIFVVCKTPMAKSITKRTLVGFRKAKVNTRYFEDLINQIKNKPQNFIEKMAKGRSFWKANDDDNMKFN
;
A
#
# COMPACT_ATOMS: atom_id res chain seq x y z
N GLY A 1 8.03 7.20 -9.95
CA GLY A 1 6.85 6.77 -10.41
C GLY A 1 5.68 6.76 -9.47
N ASP A 2 4.63 7.43 -9.84
CA ASP A 2 3.57 7.79 -8.93
C ASP A 2 2.24 7.10 -9.22
N PHE A 3 2.26 5.77 -9.47
CA PHE A 3 1.00 5.04 -9.55
C PHE A 3 0.24 4.94 -8.22
N LEU A 4 0.70 5.68 -7.22
CA LEU A 4 0.01 5.80 -5.93
C LEU A 4 -0.83 7.07 -5.84
N ASN A 5 -0.71 7.99 -6.78
CA ASN A 5 -1.54 9.17 -6.81
C ASN A 5 -2.90 8.85 -7.43
N PHE A 6 -3.80 8.32 -6.61
CA PHE A 6 -5.20 8.19 -6.97
C PHE A 6 -5.92 9.52 -7.07
N CYS A 7 -5.32 10.60 -6.58
CA CYS A 7 -5.85 11.95 -6.66
C CYS A 7 -4.88 12.85 -7.42
N PRO A 8 -5.10 13.08 -8.71
CA PRO A 8 -4.22 13.93 -9.54
C PRO A 8 -4.08 15.35 -9.00
N VAL A 9 -5.09 15.84 -8.28
CA VAL A 9 -5.10 17.17 -7.66
C VAL A 9 -4.03 17.31 -6.56
N ILE A 10 -3.66 16.21 -5.89
CA ILE A 10 -2.66 16.23 -4.81
C ILE A 10 -1.23 16.17 -5.35
N SER A 11 -1.02 15.53 -6.50
CA SER A 11 0.31 15.38 -7.09
C SER A 11 0.89 16.68 -7.67
N ILE A 12 0.07 17.70 -7.82
CA ILE A 12 0.44 18.99 -8.40
C ILE A 12 0.76 20.05 -7.32
N GLU A 13 0.62 19.69 -6.04
CA GLU A 13 1.02 20.59 -4.94
C GLU A 13 2.53 20.84 -4.93
N GLY A 14 2.91 22.06 -5.14
CA GLY A 14 4.30 22.55 -5.08
C GLY A 14 4.82 23.20 -6.35
N SER A 15 4.09 23.11 -7.47
CA SER A 15 4.41 23.90 -8.63
C SER A 15 3.71 25.26 -8.58
N ARG A 16 4.38 26.32 -9.00
CA ARG A 16 3.75 27.64 -9.19
C ARG A 16 2.80 27.56 -10.40
N MET A 17 1.55 27.25 -10.13
CA MET A 17 0.54 26.87 -11.11
C MET A 17 -0.34 28.03 -11.59
N ASP A 18 -0.07 29.23 -11.15
CA ASP A 18 -0.77 30.48 -11.52
C ASP A 18 -0.78 30.77 -13.03
N LYS A 19 -0.02 30.01 -13.82
CA LYS A 19 0.13 30.16 -15.28
C LYS A 19 -0.41 28.99 -16.10
N PHE A 20 -0.99 27.97 -15.47
CA PHE A 20 -1.34 26.72 -16.15
C PHE A 20 -2.85 26.46 -16.16
N ASP A 21 -3.33 25.94 -17.28
CA ASP A 21 -4.67 25.36 -17.38
C ASP A 21 -4.66 23.98 -16.69
N VAL A 22 -4.83 23.98 -15.37
CA VAL A 22 -4.81 22.78 -14.54
C VAL A 22 -5.81 21.71 -15.01
N PRO A 23 -7.08 22.03 -15.31
CA PRO A 23 -8.01 21.03 -15.83
C PRO A 23 -7.52 20.36 -17.11
N ARG A 24 -7.00 21.12 -18.07
CA ARG A 24 -6.49 20.59 -19.33
C ARG A 24 -5.25 19.71 -19.13
N MET A 25 -4.36 20.11 -18.22
CA MET A 25 -3.18 19.31 -17.86
C MET A 25 -3.57 18.01 -17.17
N LEU A 26 -4.54 18.03 -16.28
CA LEU A 26 -5.07 16.84 -15.62
C LEU A 26 -5.73 15.87 -16.60
N GLU A 27 -6.49 16.38 -17.57
CA GLU A 27 -7.08 15.56 -18.64
C GLU A 27 -6.02 14.93 -19.54
N GLN A 28 -4.95 15.63 -19.83
CA GLN A 28 -3.82 15.11 -20.62
C GLN A 28 -3.09 14.02 -19.84
N LEU A 29 -2.74 14.27 -18.57
CA LEU A 29 -2.11 13.29 -17.69
C LEU A 29 -2.98 12.05 -17.50
N LYS A 30 -4.29 12.23 -17.31
CA LYS A 30 -5.25 11.15 -17.24
C LYS A 30 -5.24 10.31 -18.52
N LYS A 31 -5.33 10.96 -19.68
CA LYS A 31 -5.36 10.27 -20.97
C LYS A 31 -4.10 9.42 -21.16
N VAL A 32 -2.94 9.99 -20.91
CA VAL A 32 -1.65 9.29 -20.99
C VAL A 32 -1.61 8.11 -20.02
N TYR A 33 -1.98 8.33 -18.78
CA TYR A 33 -1.97 7.29 -17.75
C TYR A 33 -2.93 6.14 -18.10
N VAL A 34 -4.17 6.44 -18.48
CA VAL A 34 -5.17 5.43 -18.84
C VAL A 34 -4.77 4.69 -20.12
N GLU A 35 -4.27 5.38 -21.13
CA GLU A 35 -3.78 4.73 -22.36
C GLU A 35 -2.66 3.74 -22.06
N ARG A 36 -1.70 4.13 -21.24
CA ARG A 36 -0.57 3.26 -20.88
C ARG A 36 -0.98 2.09 -20.02
N VAL A 37 -1.81 2.34 -19.03
CA VAL A 37 -2.23 1.30 -18.09
C VAL A 37 -3.25 0.34 -18.71
N VAL A 38 -4.11 0.80 -19.60
CA VAL A 38 -5.21 0.00 -20.17
C VAL A 38 -4.85 -0.64 -21.51
N ARG A 39 -4.10 0.06 -22.39
CA ARG A 39 -3.75 -0.46 -23.72
C ARG A 39 -2.61 -1.47 -23.73
N ASN A 40 -1.64 -1.31 -22.85
CA ASN A 40 -0.43 -2.12 -22.89
C ASN A 40 -0.59 -3.45 -22.16
N GLY A 41 -1.79 -3.98 -22.10
CA GLY A 41 -2.14 -5.32 -21.70
C GLY A 41 -1.31 -5.89 -20.56
N PHE A 42 -1.90 -6.07 -19.42
CA PHE A 42 -1.27 -6.68 -18.24
C PHE A 42 -0.90 -8.17 -18.43
N GLU A 43 -0.92 -8.66 -19.67
CA GLU A 43 -0.81 -10.08 -19.97
C GLU A 43 0.64 -10.55 -20.21
N ASP A 44 1.57 -9.61 -20.45
CA ASP A 44 2.97 -9.95 -20.72
C ASP A 44 3.92 -9.42 -19.65
N ASN A 45 4.62 -10.33 -18.96
CA ASN A 45 5.55 -9.99 -17.89
C ASN A 45 6.82 -9.27 -18.36
N SER A 46 7.20 -9.42 -19.63
CA SER A 46 8.35 -8.72 -20.21
C SER A 46 8.10 -7.22 -20.28
N LEU A 47 6.86 -6.82 -20.49
CA LEU A 47 6.43 -5.42 -20.49
C LEU A 47 6.62 -4.74 -19.14
N TYR A 48 6.52 -5.49 -18.05
CA TYR A 48 6.62 -4.92 -16.69
C TYR A 48 8.01 -4.33 -16.39
N ASN A 49 9.07 -5.00 -16.78
CA ASN A 49 10.44 -4.53 -16.53
C ASN A 49 10.90 -3.50 -17.56
N ASP A 50 10.63 -3.76 -18.84
CA ASP A 50 11.03 -2.87 -19.92
C ASP A 50 10.19 -1.60 -20.00
N GLU A 51 8.94 -1.65 -19.60
CA GLU A 51 8.08 -0.46 -19.63
C GLU A 51 8.19 0.44 -18.40
N LEU A 52 8.55 -0.07 -17.23
CA LEU A 52 8.94 0.80 -16.12
C LEU A 52 10.22 1.58 -16.42
N LEU A 53 11.15 0.99 -17.17
CA LEU A 53 12.34 1.69 -17.67
C LEU A 53 12.01 2.62 -18.83
N LYS A 54 11.15 2.21 -19.76
CA LYS A 54 10.64 3.05 -20.86
C LYS A 54 9.65 4.10 -20.41
N LEU A 55 8.91 3.91 -19.32
CA LEU A 55 8.10 4.94 -18.68
C LEU A 55 8.97 6.13 -18.23
N GLY A 56 10.18 5.89 -17.75
CA GLY A 56 11.13 6.97 -17.44
C GLY A 56 11.49 7.79 -18.67
N ASP A 57 11.78 7.15 -19.81
CA ASP A 57 12.13 7.83 -21.05
C ASP A 57 10.93 8.49 -21.73
N LEU A 58 9.75 7.87 -21.70
CA LEU A 58 8.51 8.43 -22.22
C LEU A 58 7.95 9.54 -21.32
N GLU A 59 8.07 9.43 -20.00
CA GLU A 59 7.75 10.51 -19.06
C GLU A 59 8.59 11.76 -19.34
N LEU A 60 9.85 11.61 -19.72
CA LEU A 60 10.70 12.75 -20.11
C LEU A 60 10.22 13.41 -21.40
N GLN A 61 9.83 12.64 -22.40
CA GLN A 61 9.37 13.16 -23.69
C GLN A 61 7.97 13.80 -23.57
N GLU A 62 7.08 13.20 -22.80
CA GLU A 62 5.75 13.76 -22.52
C GLU A 62 5.81 14.94 -21.55
N PHE A 63 6.78 14.94 -20.64
CA PHE A 63 7.07 16.08 -19.78
C PHE A 63 7.55 17.28 -20.60
N ASP A 64 8.30 17.07 -21.70
CA ASP A 64 8.66 18.12 -22.64
C ASP A 64 7.49 18.58 -23.52
N ASP A 65 6.58 17.68 -23.89
CA ASP A 65 5.33 18.04 -24.56
C ASP A 65 4.35 18.76 -23.61
N LEU A 66 4.28 18.33 -22.35
CA LEU A 66 3.58 19.07 -21.29
C LEU A 66 4.20 20.45 -21.05
N LYS A 67 5.52 20.60 -21.06
CA LYS A 67 6.19 21.90 -20.97
C LYS A 67 5.85 22.79 -22.16
N LYS A 68 5.75 22.25 -23.37
CA LYS A 68 5.32 23.00 -24.57
C LYS A 68 3.86 23.45 -24.46
N ILE A 69 2.96 22.57 -23.99
CA ILE A 69 1.55 22.88 -23.76
C ILE A 69 1.44 23.95 -22.67
N ILE A 70 2.17 23.80 -21.58
CA ILE A 70 2.24 24.74 -20.46
C ILE A 70 2.76 26.12 -20.90
N GLY A 71 3.81 26.13 -21.73
CA GLY A 71 4.36 27.39 -22.29
C GLY A 71 3.42 28.11 -23.25
N GLN A 72 2.41 27.43 -23.78
CA GLN A 72 1.41 27.98 -24.70
C GLN A 72 0.09 28.38 -24.01
N THR A 73 -0.12 27.96 -22.74
CA THR A 73 -1.32 28.35 -22.01
C THR A 73 -1.22 29.80 -21.57
N LYS A 74 -2.20 30.60 -22.02
CA LYS A 74 -2.42 31.96 -21.50
C LYS A 74 -2.74 31.88 -20.02
N ALA A 75 -2.31 32.89 -19.26
CA ALA A 75 -2.71 33.03 -17.87
C ALA A 75 -4.21 32.79 -17.73
N MET A 76 -4.62 31.95 -16.78
CA MET A 76 -6.04 31.71 -16.54
C MET A 76 -6.73 33.03 -16.27
N PRO A 77 -7.90 33.28 -16.90
CA PRO A 77 -8.69 34.44 -16.52
C PRO A 77 -8.98 34.33 -15.01
N LYS A 78 -8.96 35.46 -14.31
CA LYS A 78 -9.37 35.54 -12.89
C LYS A 78 -10.84 35.11 -12.83
N THR A 79 -11.06 33.80 -12.59
CA THR A 79 -12.39 33.23 -12.44
C THR A 79 -12.65 32.99 -10.96
N ASN A 80 -13.92 33.04 -10.55
CA ASN A 80 -14.34 32.67 -9.18
C ASN A 80 -14.18 31.16 -8.87
N GLN A 81 -13.38 30.44 -9.67
CA GLN A 81 -13.06 29.04 -9.40
C GLN A 81 -12.03 28.96 -8.30
N VAL A 82 -12.27 28.03 -7.37
CA VAL A 82 -11.34 27.72 -6.29
C VAL A 82 -10.08 27.14 -6.91
N ASP A 83 -8.98 27.88 -6.83
CA ASP A 83 -7.68 27.45 -7.29
C ASP A 83 -6.96 26.69 -6.18
N ILE A 84 -6.29 25.62 -6.56
CA ILE A 84 -5.48 24.80 -5.65
C ILE A 84 -4.36 25.64 -5.00
N ASN A 85 -3.78 26.56 -5.77
CA ASN A 85 -2.71 27.44 -5.31
C ASN A 85 -3.18 28.56 -4.38
N ASN A 86 -4.46 28.89 -4.43
CA ASN A 86 -5.06 29.94 -3.60
C ASN A 86 -5.55 29.39 -2.24
N GLN A 87 -5.00 28.27 -1.79
CA GLN A 87 -5.31 27.71 -0.47
C GLN A 87 -6.81 27.41 -0.25
N GLY A 88 -7.53 27.06 -1.32
CA GLY A 88 -8.97 26.81 -1.30
C GLY A 88 -9.83 28.05 -1.33
N LEU A 89 -9.24 29.19 -1.63
CA LEU A 89 -9.89 30.47 -1.83
C LEU A 89 -10.05 30.76 -3.32
N THR A 90 -11.00 31.60 -3.70
CA THR A 90 -11.01 32.19 -5.05
C THR A 90 -9.82 33.14 -5.21
N GLY A 91 -9.46 33.50 -6.46
CA GLY A 91 -8.39 34.47 -6.69
C GLY A 91 -8.61 35.79 -5.95
N GLU A 92 -9.86 36.27 -5.93
CA GLU A 92 -10.26 37.50 -5.21
C GLU A 92 -10.16 37.32 -3.69
N GLU A 93 -10.63 36.19 -3.15
CA GLU A 93 -10.53 35.88 -1.72
C GLU A 93 -9.08 35.74 -1.26
N TYR A 94 -8.20 35.20 -2.12
CA TYR A 94 -6.78 35.07 -1.82
C TYR A 94 -6.11 36.46 -1.75
N GLU A 95 -6.35 37.31 -2.76
CA GLU A 95 -5.83 38.69 -2.77
C GLU A 95 -6.36 39.51 -1.58
N GLU A 96 -7.64 39.32 -1.24
CA GLU A 96 -8.25 39.95 -0.06
C GLU A 96 -7.56 39.49 1.22
N LYS A 97 -7.36 38.18 1.39
CA LYS A 97 -6.65 37.60 2.55
C LYS A 97 -5.24 38.17 2.67
N GLU A 98 -4.46 38.21 1.56
CA GLU A 98 -3.11 38.79 1.58
C GLU A 98 -3.11 40.27 1.97
N LYS A 99 -4.05 41.05 1.47
CA LYS A 99 -4.19 42.47 1.83
C LYS A 99 -4.49 42.65 3.30
N LEU A 100 -5.41 41.84 3.83
CA LEU A 100 -5.79 41.91 5.26
C LEU A 100 -4.65 41.43 6.17
N GLU A 101 -3.87 40.41 5.78
CA GLU A 101 -2.72 39.93 6.54
C GLU A 101 -1.55 40.94 6.57
N LYS A 102 -1.40 41.74 5.53
CA LYS A 102 -0.36 42.79 5.45
C LYS A 102 -0.70 44.03 6.30
N LYS A 103 -1.97 44.21 6.68
CA LYS A 103 -2.37 45.30 7.56
C LYS A 103 -1.98 45.03 9.01
N PRO A 104 -1.46 46.01 9.75
CA PRO A 104 -1.22 45.89 11.19
C PRO A 104 -2.52 45.53 11.91
N LYS A 105 -2.49 44.59 12.83
CA LYS A 105 -3.69 44.13 13.58
C LYS A 105 -4.50 45.24 14.26
N LYS A 106 -3.84 46.36 14.59
CA LYS A 106 -4.48 47.52 15.23
C LYS A 106 -5.26 48.38 14.24
N GLU A 107 -5.01 48.27 12.96
CA GLU A 107 -5.65 49.04 11.90
C GLU A 107 -6.79 48.30 11.21
N LEU A 108 -6.98 47.00 11.55
CA LEU A 108 -8.09 46.20 11.04
C LEU A 108 -9.39 46.58 11.75
N THR A 109 -10.43 46.88 10.97
CA THR A 109 -11.80 47.03 11.48
C THR A 109 -12.34 45.68 11.98
N GLU A 110 -13.38 45.69 12.81
CA GLU A 110 -13.99 44.45 13.32
C GLU A 110 -14.57 43.58 12.17
N GLU A 111 -15.03 44.20 11.09
CA GLU A 111 -15.54 43.53 9.92
C GLU A 111 -14.41 42.87 9.12
N GLU A 112 -13.28 43.55 8.95
CA GLU A 112 -12.08 43.01 8.34
C GLU A 112 -11.46 41.87 9.13
N LYS A 113 -11.46 41.94 10.47
CA LYS A 113 -11.03 40.86 11.36
C LYS A 113 -11.90 39.61 11.17
N ARG A 114 -13.23 39.80 11.21
CA ARG A 114 -14.16 38.68 10.97
C ARG A 114 -13.96 38.06 9.59
N ARG A 115 -13.81 38.87 8.56
CA ARG A 115 -13.57 38.40 7.21
C ARG A 115 -12.25 37.63 7.09
N LEU A 116 -11.19 38.12 7.69
CA LEU A 116 -9.90 37.42 7.72
C LEU A 116 -10.00 36.08 8.47
N GLU A 117 -10.75 35.98 9.54
CA GLU A 117 -11.00 34.72 10.25
C GLU A 117 -11.79 33.74 9.40
N GLU A 118 -12.80 34.19 8.66
CA GLU A 118 -13.55 33.35 7.72
C GLU A 118 -12.63 32.78 6.63
N LEU A 119 -11.78 33.60 6.02
CA LEU A 119 -10.83 33.18 5.01
C LEU A 119 -9.79 32.19 5.54
N LYS A 120 -9.28 32.44 6.75
CA LYS A 120 -8.39 31.49 7.44
C LYS A 120 -9.07 30.16 7.76
N LYS A 121 -10.35 30.20 8.15
CA LYS A 121 -11.13 28.99 8.39
C LYS A 121 -11.35 28.17 7.11
N LYS A 122 -11.62 28.85 5.98
CA LYS A 122 -11.71 28.17 4.67
C LYS A 122 -10.41 27.47 4.31
N THR A 123 -9.27 28.17 4.43
CA THR A 123 -7.93 27.59 4.18
C THR A 123 -7.69 26.37 5.07
N LYS A 124 -7.92 26.49 6.37
CA LYS A 124 -7.74 25.39 7.31
C LYS A 124 -8.63 24.19 7.01
N ASN A 125 -9.87 24.40 6.62
CA ASN A 125 -10.79 23.35 6.25
C ASN A 125 -10.32 22.62 4.98
N ARG A 126 -9.77 23.34 4.02
CA ARG A 126 -9.19 22.76 2.81
C ARG A 126 -7.94 21.92 3.12
N GLU A 127 -7.01 22.45 3.91
CA GLU A 127 -5.82 21.73 4.34
C GLU A 127 -6.19 20.45 5.08
N ALA A 128 -7.21 20.50 5.94
CA ALA A 128 -7.74 19.32 6.61
C ALA A 128 -8.32 18.29 5.61
N ALA A 129 -9.05 18.76 4.59
CA ALA A 129 -9.59 17.90 3.54
C ALA A 129 -8.48 17.24 2.71
N ILE A 130 -7.45 18.00 2.33
CA ILE A 130 -6.28 17.49 1.61
C ILE A 130 -5.54 16.43 2.45
N SER A 131 -5.33 16.70 3.72
CA SER A 131 -4.69 15.75 4.64
C SER A 131 -5.47 14.43 4.72
N ILE A 132 -6.79 14.49 4.79
CA ILE A 132 -7.65 13.31 4.78
C ILE A 132 -7.53 12.57 3.43
N LEU A 133 -7.60 13.27 2.30
CA LEU A 133 -7.47 12.68 0.97
C LEU A 133 -6.11 11.98 0.80
N ARG A 134 -5.02 12.61 1.23
CA ARG A 134 -3.69 11.98 1.24
C ARG A 134 -3.68 10.72 2.07
N GLY A 135 -4.21 10.79 3.28
CA GLY A 135 -4.29 9.66 4.19
C GLY A 135 -5.08 8.48 3.60
N ILE A 136 -6.17 8.74 2.90
CA ILE A 136 -6.96 7.73 2.18
C ILE A 136 -6.15 7.17 1.00
N SER A 137 -5.64 8.05 0.14
CA SER A 137 -4.97 7.67 -1.12
C SER A 137 -3.77 6.75 -0.92
N ILE A 138 -3.00 6.98 0.14
CA ILE A 138 -1.82 6.16 0.47
C ILE A 138 -2.22 4.74 0.89
N ARG A 139 -3.41 4.56 1.46
CA ARG A 139 -3.89 3.27 1.97
C ARG A 139 -4.65 2.44 0.94
N MET A 140 -5.23 3.11 -0.06
CA MET A 140 -6.01 2.44 -1.11
C MET A 140 -5.24 1.33 -1.84
N PRO A 141 -3.98 1.51 -2.27
CA PRO A 141 -3.25 0.48 -2.99
C PRO A 141 -3.14 -0.82 -2.21
N LEU A 142 -2.88 -0.73 -0.91
CA LEU A 142 -2.79 -1.89 -0.04
C LEU A 142 -4.15 -2.60 0.09
N LEU A 143 -5.21 -1.84 0.25
CA LEU A 143 -6.57 -2.39 0.34
C LEU A 143 -7.00 -3.03 -0.99
N ILE A 144 -6.66 -2.43 -2.13
CA ILE A 144 -6.90 -3.01 -3.45
C ILE A 144 -6.09 -4.32 -3.62
N TYR A 145 -4.84 -4.33 -3.19
CA TYR A 145 -4.00 -5.52 -3.19
C TYR A 145 -4.62 -6.64 -2.35
N GLY A 146 -5.16 -6.33 -1.17
CA GLY A 146 -5.74 -7.28 -0.24
C GLY A 146 -7.18 -7.69 -0.55
N THR A 147 -7.96 -6.91 -1.30
CA THR A 147 -9.37 -7.20 -1.57
C THR A 147 -9.55 -8.52 -2.30
N GLU A 148 -10.42 -9.38 -1.78
CA GLU A 148 -10.87 -10.58 -2.48
C GLU A 148 -12.02 -10.24 -3.43
N LEU A 149 -12.03 -10.86 -4.59
CA LEU A 149 -13.05 -10.69 -5.61
C LEU A 149 -13.80 -12.01 -5.78
N ASP A 150 -15.11 -11.93 -6.00
CA ASP A 150 -15.97 -13.10 -6.17
C ASP A 150 -15.64 -13.86 -7.47
N ASN A 151 -15.18 -13.12 -8.48
CA ASN A 151 -14.69 -13.69 -9.73
C ASN A 151 -13.46 -12.91 -10.25
N GLU A 152 -12.72 -13.52 -11.16
CA GLU A 152 -11.47 -12.93 -11.70
C GLU A 152 -11.72 -11.71 -12.61
N ASP A 153 -12.90 -11.64 -13.23
CA ASP A 153 -13.29 -10.57 -14.16
C ASP A 153 -13.84 -9.34 -13.43
N GLU A 154 -14.09 -9.47 -12.14
CA GLU A 154 -14.61 -8.37 -11.34
C GLU A 154 -13.58 -7.28 -11.15
N GLU A 155 -14.01 -6.03 -11.36
CA GLU A 155 -13.16 -4.86 -11.22
C GLU A 155 -13.42 -4.14 -9.89
N ILE A 156 -12.36 -3.62 -9.30
CA ILE A 156 -12.46 -2.71 -8.16
C ILE A 156 -12.57 -1.28 -8.72
N THR A 157 -13.72 -0.67 -8.50
CA THR A 157 -14.01 0.70 -8.89
C THR A 157 -14.09 1.60 -7.66
N ILE A 158 -14.02 2.92 -7.85
CA ILE A 158 -14.19 3.86 -6.74
C ILE A 158 -15.57 3.72 -6.08
N ASP A 159 -16.57 3.25 -6.82
CA ASP A 159 -17.94 3.10 -6.33
C ASP A 159 -18.11 1.85 -5.46
N ASN A 160 -17.55 0.72 -5.86
CA ASN A 160 -17.67 -0.53 -5.10
C ASN A 160 -16.57 -0.76 -4.07
N PHE A 161 -15.49 0.04 -4.10
CA PHE A 161 -14.31 -0.14 -3.24
C PHE A 161 -14.65 -0.25 -1.75
N ALA A 162 -15.44 0.71 -1.24
CA ALA A 162 -15.78 0.71 0.18
C ALA A 162 -16.70 -0.46 0.59
N GLU A 163 -17.53 -0.94 -0.31
CA GLU A 163 -18.46 -2.06 -0.06
C GLU A 163 -17.74 -3.39 0.04
N LYS A 164 -16.67 -3.56 -0.76
CA LYS A 164 -15.86 -4.78 -0.79
C LYS A 164 -14.93 -4.96 0.43
N ILE A 165 -14.83 -3.97 1.29
CA ILE A 165 -14.02 -4.03 2.50
C ILE A 165 -14.95 -4.12 3.70
N ASP A 166 -14.78 -5.13 4.55
CA ASP A 166 -15.55 -5.25 5.77
C ASP A 166 -15.31 -4.08 6.75
N PRO A 167 -16.24 -3.76 7.65
CA PRO A 167 -16.15 -2.59 8.52
C PRO A 167 -14.91 -2.57 9.43
N ARG A 168 -14.45 -3.73 9.88
CA ARG A 168 -13.30 -3.84 10.79
C ARG A 168 -11.98 -3.64 10.05
N SER A 169 -11.87 -4.23 8.86
CA SER A 169 -10.74 -3.99 7.97
C SER A 169 -10.67 -2.52 7.57
N TRP A 170 -11.83 -1.90 7.32
CA TRP A 170 -11.89 -0.47 7.05
C TRP A 170 -11.34 0.35 8.23
N GLU A 171 -11.78 0.04 9.45
CA GLU A 171 -11.31 0.73 10.67
C GLU A 171 -9.82 0.51 10.92
N GLU A 172 -9.29 -0.69 10.67
CA GLU A 172 -7.88 -1.01 10.88
C GLU A 172 -6.95 -0.30 9.90
N PHE A 173 -7.34 -0.17 8.64
CA PHE A 173 -6.46 0.28 7.57
C PHE A 173 -6.68 1.74 7.16
N MET A 174 -7.88 2.28 7.32
CA MET A 174 -8.16 3.67 6.97
C MET A 174 -7.70 4.65 8.05
N PRO A 175 -7.48 5.94 7.72
CA PRO A 175 -7.14 6.94 8.71
C PRO A 175 -8.20 7.03 9.80
N LYS A 176 -7.78 7.25 11.03
CA LYS A 176 -8.69 7.40 12.17
C LYS A 176 -9.76 8.45 11.89
N GLY A 177 -11.02 8.08 12.11
CA GLY A 177 -12.17 8.97 11.87
C GLY A 177 -12.62 9.09 10.41
N VAL A 178 -12.06 8.30 9.50
CA VAL A 178 -12.55 8.19 8.11
C VAL A 178 -13.50 6.99 8.01
N SER A 179 -14.78 7.22 8.28
CA SER A 179 -15.83 6.23 8.03
C SER A 179 -16.07 6.01 6.53
N LYS A 180 -16.75 4.92 6.17
CA LYS A 180 -17.19 4.68 4.78
C LYS A 180 -18.09 5.80 4.25
N GLN A 181 -18.95 6.37 5.10
CA GLN A 181 -19.79 7.52 4.75
C GLN A 181 -18.94 8.75 4.44
N LYS A 182 -17.92 9.01 5.26
CA LYS A 182 -16.98 10.12 5.01
C LYS A 182 -16.20 9.90 3.73
N PHE A 183 -15.72 8.69 3.47
CA PHE A 183 -15.09 8.32 2.21
C PHE A 183 -16.02 8.59 1.01
N ASN A 184 -17.30 8.21 1.09
CA ASN A 184 -18.26 8.47 0.03
C ASN A 184 -18.42 9.96 -0.28
N ALA A 185 -18.30 10.84 0.71
CA ALA A 185 -18.28 12.28 0.48
C ALA A 185 -17.01 12.77 -0.24
N PHE A 186 -15.92 12.02 -0.14
CA PHE A 186 -14.64 12.32 -0.81
C PHE A 186 -14.48 11.66 -2.19
N LYS A 187 -15.33 10.71 -2.58
CA LYS A 187 -15.28 10.04 -3.90
C LYS A 187 -15.18 11.02 -5.07
N LYS A 188 -15.87 12.14 -5.00
CA LYS A 188 -15.90 13.17 -6.04
C LYS A 188 -14.54 13.80 -6.38
N TYR A 189 -13.55 13.61 -5.51
CA TYR A 189 -12.19 14.12 -5.72
C TYR A 189 -11.27 13.12 -6.42
N TYR A 190 -11.76 11.89 -6.67
CA TYR A 190 -11.03 10.85 -7.36
C TYR A 190 -11.54 10.72 -8.79
N ASP A 191 -10.62 10.55 -9.72
CA ASP A 191 -10.95 10.19 -11.08
C ASP A 191 -11.24 8.69 -11.17
N PRO A 192 -12.46 8.28 -11.61
CA PRO A 192 -12.85 6.87 -11.63
C PRO A 192 -12.00 6.01 -12.57
N ASP A 193 -11.54 6.57 -13.70
CA ASP A 193 -10.76 5.82 -14.67
C ASP A 193 -9.34 5.62 -14.19
N ILE A 194 -8.74 6.65 -13.59
CA ILE A 194 -7.41 6.55 -12.95
C ILE A 194 -7.46 5.54 -11.80
N PHE A 195 -8.50 5.60 -10.95
CA PHE A 195 -8.65 4.66 -9.85
C PHE A 195 -8.72 3.21 -10.36
N ARG A 196 -9.57 2.96 -11.35
CA ARG A 196 -9.74 1.64 -11.96
C ARG A 196 -8.45 1.13 -12.60
N ALA A 197 -7.78 1.98 -13.37
CA ALA A 197 -6.52 1.64 -14.03
C ALA A 197 -5.42 1.32 -13.01
N ALA A 198 -5.26 2.13 -11.97
CA ALA A 198 -4.30 1.89 -10.89
C ALA A 198 -4.60 0.58 -10.14
N GLY A 199 -5.87 0.30 -9.86
CA GLY A 199 -6.30 -0.93 -9.21
C GLY A 199 -5.96 -2.18 -10.04
N LYS A 200 -6.23 -2.15 -11.33
CA LYS A 200 -5.85 -3.22 -12.27
C LYS A 200 -4.33 -3.43 -12.28
N ARG A 201 -3.56 -2.36 -12.36
CA ARG A 201 -2.10 -2.42 -12.39
C ARG A 201 -1.53 -3.05 -11.13
N ILE A 202 -1.95 -2.63 -9.94
CA ILE A 202 -1.48 -3.20 -8.66
C ILE A 202 -1.71 -4.71 -8.62
N ARG A 203 -2.90 -5.17 -8.99
CA ARG A 203 -3.22 -6.59 -8.99
C ARG A 203 -2.47 -7.37 -10.06
N ALA A 204 -2.31 -6.80 -11.25
CA ALA A 204 -1.54 -7.40 -12.34
C ALA A 204 -0.06 -7.56 -11.95
N MET A 205 0.55 -6.53 -11.34
CA MET A 205 1.92 -6.61 -10.84
C MET A 205 2.10 -7.72 -9.81
N ALA A 206 1.17 -7.86 -8.89
CA ALA A 206 1.20 -8.91 -7.88
C ALA A 206 1.01 -10.31 -8.49
N LYS A 207 0.09 -10.47 -9.45
CA LYS A 207 -0.09 -11.73 -10.20
C LYS A 207 1.14 -12.07 -11.04
N ALA A 208 1.79 -11.08 -11.64
CA ALA A 208 3.02 -11.26 -12.41
C ALA A 208 4.17 -11.76 -11.52
N ALA A 209 4.27 -11.25 -10.29
CA ALA A 209 5.26 -11.71 -9.33
C ALA A 209 5.14 -13.21 -9.01
N ASP A 210 3.94 -13.78 -9.10
CA ASP A 210 3.70 -15.21 -8.82
C ASP A 210 4.32 -16.15 -9.87
N LYS A 211 4.79 -15.62 -11.00
CA LYS A 211 5.47 -16.36 -12.07
C LYS A 211 7.00 -16.29 -11.98
N LEU A 212 7.53 -15.65 -10.97
CA LEU A 212 8.95 -15.48 -10.73
C LEU A 212 9.48 -16.55 -9.76
N ASN A 213 10.80 -16.71 -9.71
CA ASN A 213 11.43 -17.51 -8.66
C ASN A 213 11.21 -16.90 -7.28
N VAL A 214 11.56 -17.61 -6.22
CA VAL A 214 11.24 -17.19 -4.84
C VAL A 214 11.87 -15.86 -4.49
N GLU A 215 13.14 -15.64 -4.81
CA GLU A 215 13.89 -14.44 -4.51
C GLU A 215 13.36 -13.23 -5.28
N GLU A 216 13.19 -13.38 -6.59
CA GLU A 216 12.64 -12.34 -7.45
C GLU A 216 11.21 -11.98 -7.03
N ARG A 217 10.39 -12.97 -6.68
CA ARG A 217 9.03 -12.75 -6.18
C ARG A 217 9.06 -11.95 -4.89
N ILE A 218 9.91 -12.30 -3.92
CA ILE A 218 10.06 -11.54 -2.68
C ILE A 218 10.45 -10.10 -2.98
N GLY A 219 11.41 -9.87 -3.85
CA GLY A 219 11.81 -8.53 -4.29
C GLY A 219 10.62 -7.75 -4.84
N ARG A 220 9.85 -8.33 -5.77
CA ARG A 220 8.68 -7.66 -6.37
C ARG A 220 7.56 -7.36 -5.38
N ILE A 221 7.24 -8.28 -4.50
CA ILE A 221 6.21 -8.06 -3.48
C ILE A 221 6.65 -6.96 -2.51
N THR A 222 7.91 -6.96 -2.09
CA THR A 222 8.44 -5.94 -1.17
C THR A 222 8.57 -4.57 -1.84
N ASP A 223 8.82 -4.50 -3.15
CA ASP A 223 8.77 -3.27 -3.93
C ASP A 223 7.33 -2.70 -3.98
N ILE A 224 6.34 -3.56 -4.21
CA ILE A 224 4.93 -3.15 -4.13
C ILE A 224 4.61 -2.57 -2.76
N PHE A 225 5.07 -3.21 -1.67
CA PHE A 225 4.88 -2.69 -0.31
C PHE A 225 5.65 -1.39 -0.05
N SER A 226 6.85 -1.24 -0.61
CA SER A 226 7.65 -0.01 -0.46
C SER A 226 6.98 1.19 -1.12
N ALA A 227 6.19 0.94 -2.16
CA ALA A 227 5.40 1.94 -2.84
C ALA A 227 4.19 2.41 -2.02
N PHE A 228 3.74 1.65 -1.03
CA PHE A 228 2.70 2.05 -0.08
C PHE A 228 3.28 2.96 0.99
N ARG A 229 3.64 4.19 0.61
CA ARG A 229 4.28 5.15 1.50
C ARG A 229 3.40 5.46 2.72
N ASN A 230 4.02 5.37 3.89
CA ASN A 230 3.39 5.82 5.12
C ASN A 230 3.47 7.35 5.22
N PRO A 231 2.36 8.04 5.44
CA PRO A 231 2.44 9.45 5.82
C PRO A 231 2.96 9.57 7.25
N ASP A 232 3.85 10.43 7.41
CA ASP A 232 4.64 10.98 8.50
C ASP A 232 4.56 10.46 9.94
N LYS A 233 3.51 9.83 10.44
CA LYS A 233 3.45 9.41 11.86
C LYS A 233 2.60 8.18 12.18
N GLU A 234 1.73 7.72 11.28
CA GLU A 234 0.96 6.50 11.48
C GLU A 234 1.47 5.41 10.54
N THR A 235 2.38 4.59 11.00
CA THR A 235 2.82 3.41 10.26
C THR A 235 1.67 2.40 10.18
N VAL A 236 1.04 2.32 9.02
CA VAL A 236 0.04 1.28 8.74
C VAL A 236 0.71 -0.08 8.68
N LEU A 237 1.93 -0.12 8.13
CA LEU A 237 2.74 -1.32 7.95
C LEU A 237 4.18 -1.08 8.40
N THR A 238 4.79 -2.11 8.99
CA THR A 238 6.23 -2.12 9.23
C THR A 238 6.95 -2.26 7.88
N PRO A 239 7.84 -1.33 7.51
CA PRO A 239 8.59 -1.41 6.26
C PRO A 239 9.47 -2.66 6.17
N TRP A 240 9.67 -3.20 4.96
CA TRP A 240 10.53 -4.36 4.72
C TRP A 240 11.96 -4.20 5.26
N ARG A 241 12.51 -2.99 5.13
CA ARG A 241 13.81 -2.63 5.72
C ARG A 241 13.85 -2.87 7.23
N VAL A 242 12.81 -2.42 7.95
CA VAL A 242 12.73 -2.56 9.41
C VAL A 242 12.55 -4.03 9.83
N VAL A 243 11.79 -4.81 9.05
CA VAL A 243 11.66 -6.26 9.29
C VAL A 243 13.02 -6.94 9.18
N ASN A 244 13.80 -6.62 8.13
CA ASN A 244 15.15 -7.18 7.93
C ASN A 244 16.12 -6.75 9.02
N MET A 245 16.09 -5.49 9.45
CA MET A 245 16.90 -5.01 10.58
C MET A 245 16.54 -5.77 11.85
N HIS A 246 15.27 -5.79 12.21
CA HIS A 246 14.81 -6.37 13.46
C HIS A 246 15.12 -7.88 13.55
N LEU A 247 14.71 -8.65 12.53
CA LEU A 247 14.93 -10.10 12.53
C LEU A 247 16.39 -10.46 12.29
N GLY A 248 17.07 -9.72 11.41
CA GLY A 248 18.50 -9.89 11.19
C GLY A 248 19.34 -9.70 12.45
N ASP A 249 19.03 -8.67 13.24
CA ASP A 249 19.74 -8.37 14.48
C ASP A 249 19.39 -9.34 15.61
N CYS A 250 18.12 -9.79 15.68
CA CYS A 250 17.67 -10.66 16.79
C CYS A 250 17.91 -12.15 16.51
N LEU A 251 17.68 -12.62 15.29
CA LEU A 251 17.63 -14.04 14.95
C LEU A 251 18.66 -14.45 13.91
N GLY A 252 19.19 -13.48 13.13
CA GLY A 252 19.98 -13.76 11.95
C GLY A 252 19.13 -14.23 10.78
N GLY A 253 19.66 -15.14 9.95
CA GLY A 253 19.02 -15.64 8.73
C GLY A 253 19.39 -14.83 7.50
N TYR A 254 18.54 -14.85 6.47
CA TYR A 254 18.84 -14.23 5.18
C TYR A 254 18.25 -12.81 5.08
N CYS A 255 19.13 -11.82 5.06
CA CYS A 255 18.79 -10.40 4.98
C CYS A 255 18.85 -9.92 3.52
N PHE A 256 17.81 -9.22 3.07
CA PHE A 256 17.65 -8.69 1.72
C PHE A 256 18.23 -7.28 1.54
N PHE A 257 18.97 -6.79 2.54
CA PHE A 257 19.60 -5.47 2.51
C PHE A 257 21.11 -5.55 2.72
N ASP A 258 21.82 -4.54 2.24
CA ASP A 258 23.22 -4.32 2.54
C ASP A 258 23.47 -4.20 4.06
N LYS A 259 24.74 -4.06 4.47
CA LYS A 259 25.11 -3.98 5.88
C LYS A 259 24.57 -2.73 6.57
N GLU A 260 24.43 -1.66 5.83
CA GLU A 260 23.94 -0.37 6.27
C GLU A 260 22.40 -0.30 6.23
N TYR A 261 21.74 -1.33 5.68
CA TYR A 261 20.29 -1.38 5.44
C TYR A 261 19.77 -0.22 4.58
N GLU A 262 20.58 0.32 3.69
CA GLU A 262 20.19 1.41 2.82
C GLU A 262 19.61 0.92 1.49
N HIS A 263 20.16 -0.17 0.95
CA HIS A 263 19.79 -0.69 -0.35
C HIS A 263 19.43 -2.17 -0.28
N THR A 264 18.48 -2.59 -1.11
CA THR A 264 18.19 -4.00 -1.35
C THR A 264 19.32 -4.62 -2.18
N ILE A 265 19.60 -5.90 -1.94
CA ILE A 265 20.61 -6.70 -2.65
C ILE A 265 19.93 -7.87 -3.34
N ASP A 266 20.44 -8.25 -4.52
CA ASP A 266 19.87 -9.33 -5.35
C ASP A 266 20.05 -10.71 -4.67
N GLU A 267 21.21 -10.93 -4.06
CA GLU A 267 21.50 -12.14 -3.31
C GLU A 267 21.44 -11.85 -1.80
N PRO A 268 20.41 -12.38 -1.09
CA PRO A 268 20.28 -12.16 0.34
C PRO A 268 21.48 -12.65 1.12
N ARG A 269 22.07 -11.77 1.96
CA ARG A 269 23.21 -12.10 2.80
C ARG A 269 22.79 -12.88 4.04
N PHE A 270 23.57 -13.89 4.40
CA PHE A 270 23.34 -14.67 5.62
C PHE A 270 23.96 -13.97 6.83
N ILE A 271 23.15 -13.78 7.87
CA ILE A 271 23.58 -13.27 9.17
C ILE A 271 23.54 -14.45 10.15
N ASP A 272 24.66 -14.71 10.79
CA ASP A 272 24.81 -15.83 11.71
C ASP A 272 25.02 -15.34 13.14
N HIS A 273 24.11 -15.72 14.02
CA HIS A 273 24.20 -15.52 15.47
C HIS A 273 24.44 -16.87 16.20
N GLY A 274 25.09 -17.82 15.51
CA GLY A 274 25.43 -19.14 16.04
C GLY A 274 24.18 -19.91 16.43
N LYS A 275 24.14 -20.42 17.65
CA LYS A 275 23.07 -21.28 18.14
C LYS A 275 21.66 -20.72 17.92
N VAL A 276 21.46 -19.41 18.07
CA VAL A 276 20.14 -18.78 17.86
C VAL A 276 19.69 -18.97 16.42
N THR A 277 20.55 -18.66 15.45
CA THR A 277 20.23 -18.80 14.03
C THR A 277 20.01 -20.26 13.63
N GLU A 278 20.88 -21.15 14.14
CA GLU A 278 20.79 -22.60 13.89
C GLU A 278 19.49 -23.22 14.41
N GLU A 279 19.03 -22.84 15.61
CA GLU A 279 17.80 -23.38 16.20
C GLU A 279 16.53 -22.80 15.56
N VAL A 280 16.57 -21.56 15.10
CA VAL A 280 15.39 -20.89 14.53
C VAL A 280 15.16 -21.29 13.08
N PHE A 281 16.19 -21.39 12.26
CA PHE A 281 16.05 -21.65 10.82
C PHE A 281 16.32 -23.12 10.46
N THR A 282 15.55 -24.03 11.07
CA THR A 282 15.58 -25.47 10.73
C THR A 282 14.44 -25.84 9.78
N PRO A 283 14.53 -26.93 9.01
CA PRO A 283 13.44 -27.42 8.16
C PRO A 283 12.11 -27.67 8.91
N ASP A 284 12.19 -28.00 10.20
CA ASP A 284 11.05 -28.37 11.05
C ASP A 284 10.55 -27.22 11.95
N SER A 285 11.22 -26.08 11.92
CA SER A 285 10.84 -24.92 12.72
C SER A 285 9.41 -24.46 12.43
N ARG A 286 8.66 -24.08 13.45
CA ARG A 286 7.31 -23.56 13.35
C ARG A 286 7.26 -22.15 13.87
N ILE A 287 6.85 -21.23 13.01
CA ILE A 287 6.83 -19.80 13.28
C ILE A 287 5.38 -19.35 13.46
N LEU A 288 5.11 -18.66 14.55
CA LEU A 288 3.83 -18.03 14.82
C LEU A 288 3.99 -16.52 14.88
N GLU A 289 3.33 -15.82 13.98
CA GLU A 289 3.14 -14.37 14.07
C GLU A 289 1.74 -14.05 14.59
N ILE A 290 1.65 -13.14 15.56
CA ILE A 290 0.39 -12.66 16.12
C ILE A 290 0.20 -11.19 15.77
N ASN A 291 -0.98 -10.85 15.24
CA ASN A 291 -1.37 -9.52 14.79
C ASN A 291 -0.63 -9.06 13.52
N SER A 292 -0.46 -9.97 12.57
CA SER A 292 0.07 -9.61 11.25
C SER A 292 -0.88 -8.70 10.48
N LYS A 293 -0.31 -7.74 9.76
CA LYS A 293 -1.02 -6.88 8.80
C LYS A 293 -0.55 -7.07 7.36
N SER A 294 0.74 -7.24 7.19
CA SER A 294 1.39 -7.31 5.88
C SER A 294 1.91 -8.70 5.51
N GLY A 295 2.20 -9.53 6.51
CA GLY A 295 2.87 -10.79 6.29
C GLY A 295 4.38 -10.68 6.01
N LEU A 296 5.00 -9.51 6.21
CA LEU A 296 6.41 -9.32 5.92
C LEU A 296 7.34 -10.03 6.92
N TYR A 297 6.96 -10.08 8.20
CA TYR A 297 7.70 -10.87 9.20
C TYR A 297 7.69 -12.36 8.85
N PRO A 298 6.53 -13.00 8.62
CA PRO A 298 6.50 -14.39 8.19
C PRO A 298 7.19 -14.62 6.84
N LEU A 299 7.21 -13.64 5.95
CA LEU A 299 7.93 -13.74 4.66
C LEU A 299 9.44 -13.92 4.87
N TYR A 300 10.03 -13.11 5.77
CA TYR A 300 11.45 -13.24 6.14
C TYR A 300 11.75 -14.61 6.74
N MET A 301 10.92 -15.04 7.69
CA MET A 301 11.07 -16.32 8.37
C MET A 301 10.92 -17.51 7.41
N ALA A 302 9.90 -17.44 6.53
CA ALA A 302 9.66 -18.46 5.52
C ALA A 302 10.86 -18.62 4.57
N TYR A 303 11.47 -17.52 4.17
CA TYR A 303 12.63 -17.56 3.29
C TYR A 303 13.85 -18.23 3.98
N GLY A 304 14.12 -17.92 5.23
CA GLY A 304 15.19 -18.58 6.00
C GLY A 304 14.98 -20.09 6.12
N ILE A 305 13.75 -20.53 6.38
CA ILE A 305 13.39 -21.96 6.45
C ILE A 305 13.45 -22.61 5.05
N TYR A 306 12.99 -21.92 4.01
CA TYR A 306 13.11 -22.36 2.62
C TYR A 306 14.57 -22.65 2.25
N ARG A 307 15.48 -21.73 2.53
CA ARG A 307 16.92 -21.90 2.31
C ARG A 307 17.51 -23.06 3.15
N SER A 308 16.97 -23.27 4.35
CA SER A 308 17.38 -24.41 5.19
C SER A 308 16.94 -25.74 4.60
N ARG A 309 15.72 -25.84 4.05
CA ARG A 309 15.25 -27.05 3.36
C ARG A 309 16.07 -27.36 2.09
N LEU A 310 16.49 -26.36 1.34
CA LEU A 310 17.33 -26.55 0.15
C LEU A 310 18.74 -27.06 0.45
N LYS A 311 19.16 -27.12 1.72
CA LYS A 311 20.43 -27.79 2.06
C LYS A 311 20.34 -29.32 2.01
N ASP A 312 19.13 -29.86 2.00
CA ASP A 312 18.90 -31.29 1.83
C ASP A 312 19.06 -31.66 0.33
N SER A 313 20.09 -32.42 0.02
CA SER A 313 20.42 -32.87 -1.35
C SER A 313 19.35 -33.75 -2.01
N THR A 314 18.34 -34.19 -1.26
CA THR A 314 17.22 -34.97 -1.79
C THR A 314 16.09 -34.08 -2.32
N ILE A 315 16.14 -32.76 -2.04
CA ILE A 315 15.13 -31.79 -2.49
C ILE A 315 15.64 -31.12 -3.78
N SER A 316 14.93 -31.35 -4.89
CA SER A 316 15.17 -30.64 -6.13
C SER A 316 14.48 -29.27 -6.10
N ALA A 317 15.15 -28.26 -6.63
CA ALA A 317 14.65 -26.91 -6.84
C ALA A 317 15.31 -26.27 -8.09
N ASP A 318 15.53 -27.10 -9.11
CA ASP A 318 16.20 -26.69 -10.35
C ASP A 318 15.24 -25.94 -11.29
N THR A 319 13.95 -26.24 -11.18
CA THR A 319 12.91 -25.57 -11.94
C THR A 319 12.09 -24.61 -11.09
N LEU A 320 11.40 -23.68 -11.72
CA LEU A 320 10.51 -22.74 -11.05
C LEU A 320 9.40 -23.46 -10.28
N GLU A 321 8.83 -24.49 -10.88
CA GLU A 321 7.77 -25.31 -10.28
C GLU A 321 8.26 -26.01 -9.00
N GLU A 322 9.44 -26.60 -9.04
CA GLU A 322 10.05 -27.26 -7.88
C GLU A 322 10.34 -26.26 -6.76
N GLN A 323 10.89 -25.09 -7.10
CA GLN A 323 11.10 -24.01 -6.11
C GLN A 323 9.80 -23.57 -5.47
N GLN A 324 8.73 -23.40 -6.25
CA GLN A 324 7.42 -23.04 -5.75
C GLN A 324 6.82 -24.15 -4.88
N GLU A 325 7.00 -25.42 -5.23
CA GLU A 325 6.55 -26.53 -4.40
C GLU A 325 7.24 -26.56 -3.02
N VAL A 326 8.55 -26.36 -2.99
CA VAL A 326 9.31 -26.29 -1.72
C VAL A 326 8.82 -25.09 -0.90
N TRP A 327 8.65 -23.92 -1.54
CA TRP A 327 8.13 -22.74 -0.91
C TRP A 327 6.74 -22.95 -0.31
N ASP A 328 5.81 -23.52 -1.07
CA ASP A 328 4.43 -23.77 -0.65
C ASP A 328 4.38 -24.78 0.53
N LYS A 329 5.27 -25.78 0.54
CA LYS A 329 5.43 -26.69 1.68
C LYS A 329 5.91 -25.94 2.93
N VAL A 330 6.90 -25.06 2.79
CA VAL A 330 7.37 -24.22 3.92
C VAL A 330 6.23 -23.38 4.47
N VAL A 331 5.49 -22.68 3.63
CA VAL A 331 4.36 -21.86 4.08
C VAL A 331 3.28 -22.70 4.75
N ALA A 332 2.96 -23.88 4.20
CA ALA A 332 1.91 -24.77 4.73
C ALA A 332 2.27 -25.49 6.03
N GLU A 333 3.55 -25.76 6.27
CA GLU A 333 4.01 -26.60 7.37
C GLU A 333 4.69 -25.82 8.51
N ASN A 334 5.37 -24.72 8.15
CA ASN A 334 6.21 -23.98 9.09
C ASN A 334 5.62 -22.63 9.53
N ILE A 335 4.75 -22.01 8.72
CA ILE A 335 4.29 -20.63 8.94
C ILE A 335 2.84 -20.61 9.42
N PHE A 336 2.61 -19.95 10.55
CA PHE A 336 1.31 -19.80 11.19
C PHE A 336 1.09 -18.33 11.53
N VAL A 337 -0.03 -17.76 11.13
CA VAL A 337 -0.28 -16.33 11.28
C VAL A 337 -1.67 -16.05 11.81
N VAL A 338 -1.74 -15.22 12.82
CA VAL A 338 -2.98 -14.69 13.40
C VAL A 338 -3.09 -13.22 13.04
N CYS A 339 -4.22 -12.86 12.44
CA CYS A 339 -4.54 -11.50 12.01
C CYS A 339 -5.72 -10.94 12.83
N LYS A 340 -5.84 -9.62 12.83
CA LYS A 340 -6.94 -8.93 13.52
C LYS A 340 -8.20 -8.81 12.65
N THR A 341 -8.03 -8.77 11.34
CA THR A 341 -9.11 -8.52 10.38
C THR A 341 -9.03 -9.45 9.17
N PRO A 342 -10.12 -9.62 8.40
CA PRO A 342 -10.13 -10.38 7.16
C PRO A 342 -9.16 -9.81 6.12
N MET A 343 -9.05 -8.49 6.02
CA MET A 343 -8.13 -7.84 5.09
C MET A 343 -6.66 -8.14 5.43
N ALA A 344 -6.28 -8.06 6.71
CA ALA A 344 -4.95 -8.42 7.16
C ALA A 344 -4.61 -9.89 6.84
N LYS A 345 -5.59 -10.81 7.02
CA LYS A 345 -5.46 -12.21 6.61
C LYS A 345 -5.23 -12.34 5.10
N SER A 346 -6.03 -11.66 4.29
CA SER A 346 -5.93 -11.70 2.83
C SER A 346 -4.59 -11.14 2.34
N ILE A 347 -4.16 -9.99 2.87
CA ILE A 347 -2.87 -9.39 2.54
C ILE A 347 -1.72 -10.35 2.90
N THR A 348 -1.74 -10.91 4.11
CA THR A 348 -0.73 -11.88 4.55
C THR A 348 -0.65 -13.10 3.65
N LYS A 349 -1.80 -13.68 3.28
CA LYS A 349 -1.86 -14.80 2.33
C LYS A 349 -1.22 -14.43 1.00
N ARG A 350 -1.54 -13.28 0.45
CA ARG A 350 -0.96 -12.80 -0.82
C ARG A 350 0.52 -12.49 -0.73
N THR A 351 0.98 -11.97 0.39
CA THR A 351 2.41 -11.77 0.63
C THR A 351 3.18 -13.09 0.57
N LEU A 352 2.64 -14.15 1.18
CA LEU A 352 3.28 -15.45 1.26
C LEU A 352 3.18 -16.25 -0.05
N VAL A 353 2.00 -16.36 -0.65
CA VAL A 353 1.75 -17.25 -1.80
C VAL A 353 1.13 -16.57 -3.03
N GLY A 354 0.88 -15.27 -2.95
CA GLY A 354 0.28 -14.52 -4.04
C GLY A 354 -1.17 -14.88 -4.30
N PHE A 355 -1.54 -14.93 -5.56
CA PHE A 355 -2.87 -15.34 -6.04
C PHE A 355 -2.95 -16.84 -6.33
N ARG A 356 -1.86 -17.58 -6.08
CA ARG A 356 -1.81 -19.04 -6.30
C ARG A 356 -2.71 -19.77 -5.29
N LYS A 357 -3.22 -20.92 -5.71
CA LYS A 357 -4.00 -21.83 -4.86
C LYS A 357 -3.07 -22.67 -3.99
N ALA A 358 -2.47 -22.07 -2.97
CA ALA A 358 -1.61 -22.75 -2.02
C ALA A 358 -2.18 -22.68 -0.60
N LYS A 359 -1.84 -23.66 0.23
CA LYS A 359 -2.28 -23.69 1.62
C LYS A 359 -1.49 -22.69 2.45
N VAL A 360 -2.20 -21.84 3.19
CA VAL A 360 -1.63 -20.91 4.16
C VAL A 360 -2.35 -21.03 5.49
N ASN A 361 -1.60 -21.13 6.59
CA ASN A 361 -2.20 -21.19 7.93
C ASN A 361 -2.39 -19.77 8.46
N THR A 362 -3.40 -19.07 7.96
CA THR A 362 -3.77 -17.73 8.39
C THR A 362 -5.16 -17.76 9.01
N ARG A 363 -5.31 -17.06 10.14
CA ARG A 363 -6.58 -16.91 10.85
C ARG A 363 -6.76 -15.48 11.27
N TYR A 364 -8.00 -15.01 11.36
CA TYR A 364 -8.30 -13.73 12.01
C TYR A 364 -9.29 -13.92 13.15
N PHE A 365 -9.21 -13.04 14.14
CA PHE A 365 -10.07 -13.04 15.30
C PHE A 365 -10.70 -11.67 15.49
N GLU A 366 -12.01 -11.66 15.61
CA GLU A 366 -12.77 -10.43 15.76
C GLU A 366 -12.33 -9.57 16.95
N ASP A 367 -11.89 -10.18 18.03
CA ASP A 367 -11.56 -9.51 19.29
C ASP A 367 -10.17 -9.93 19.79
N LEU A 368 -9.21 -10.02 18.84
CA LEU A 368 -7.87 -10.52 19.10
C LEU A 368 -7.21 -9.85 20.32
N ILE A 369 -7.24 -8.54 20.36
CA ILE A 369 -6.56 -7.78 21.43
C ILE A 369 -7.17 -8.09 22.79
N ASN A 370 -8.49 -8.16 22.90
CA ASN A 370 -9.19 -8.44 24.13
C ASN A 370 -9.00 -9.91 24.57
N GLN A 371 -9.00 -10.84 23.62
CA GLN A 371 -8.70 -12.26 23.87
C GLN A 371 -7.30 -12.42 24.45
N ILE A 372 -6.30 -11.77 23.86
CA ILE A 372 -4.92 -11.84 24.36
C ILE A 372 -4.78 -11.19 25.75
N LYS A 373 -5.42 -10.03 25.97
CA LYS A 373 -5.31 -9.30 27.23
C LYS A 373 -6.08 -9.95 28.39
N ASN A 374 -7.31 -10.38 28.13
CA ASN A 374 -8.23 -10.79 29.19
C ASN A 374 -8.33 -12.31 29.37
N LYS A 375 -7.99 -13.08 28.32
CA LYS A 375 -8.07 -14.54 28.34
C LYS A 375 -6.84 -15.19 27.69
N PRO A 376 -5.60 -14.83 28.09
CA PRO A 376 -4.38 -15.29 27.41
C PRO A 376 -4.24 -16.80 27.40
N GLN A 377 -4.54 -17.46 28.52
CA GLN A 377 -4.43 -18.91 28.64
C GLN A 377 -5.37 -19.63 27.66
N ASN A 378 -6.62 -19.20 27.58
CA ASN A 378 -7.60 -19.76 26.66
C ASN A 378 -7.16 -19.56 25.19
N PHE A 379 -6.57 -18.41 24.87
CA PHE A 379 -6.04 -18.13 23.55
C PHE A 379 -4.88 -19.09 23.19
N ILE A 380 -3.94 -19.26 24.10
CA ILE A 380 -2.80 -20.19 23.94
C ILE A 380 -3.28 -21.64 23.79
N GLU A 381 -4.19 -22.09 24.64
CA GLU A 381 -4.75 -23.45 24.59
C GLU A 381 -5.48 -23.72 23.26
N LYS A 382 -6.20 -22.76 22.72
CA LYS A 382 -6.85 -22.88 21.42
C LYS A 382 -5.84 -23.02 20.29
N MET A 383 -4.77 -22.23 20.29
CA MET A 383 -3.71 -22.36 19.30
C MET A 383 -2.94 -23.68 19.42
N ALA A 384 -2.73 -24.16 20.65
CA ALA A 384 -2.06 -25.44 20.92
C ALA A 384 -2.87 -26.67 20.47
N LYS A 385 -4.18 -26.56 20.25
CA LYS A 385 -5.04 -27.64 19.72
C LYS A 385 -4.68 -28.13 18.31
N GLY A 386 -3.63 -27.58 17.73
CA GLY A 386 -2.94 -28.09 16.57
C GLY A 386 -3.77 -28.08 15.28
N ARG A 387 -3.76 -29.20 14.54
CA ARG A 387 -4.29 -29.28 13.18
C ARG A 387 -5.77 -28.87 13.04
N SER A 388 -6.58 -29.07 14.05
CA SER A 388 -8.03 -28.74 13.99
C SER A 388 -8.27 -27.22 13.96
N PHE A 389 -7.46 -26.46 14.69
CA PHE A 389 -7.52 -25.00 14.71
C PHE A 389 -7.15 -24.37 13.34
N TRP A 390 -6.15 -24.92 12.68
CA TRP A 390 -5.64 -24.41 11.40
C TRP A 390 -6.32 -25.04 10.18
N LYS A 391 -7.16 -26.09 10.38
CA LYS A 391 -7.87 -26.79 9.30
C LYS A 391 -9.26 -26.26 9.00
N ALA A 392 -9.84 -25.40 9.84
CA ALA A 392 -11.16 -24.86 9.57
C ALA A 392 -11.14 -24.05 8.27
N ASN A 393 -12.21 -24.13 7.52
CA ASN A 393 -12.35 -23.49 6.22
C ASN A 393 -12.07 -22.00 6.27
N ASP A 394 -11.60 -21.44 5.18
CA ASP A 394 -11.23 -20.03 5.04
C ASP A 394 -12.37 -19.05 5.44
N ASP A 395 -13.62 -19.52 5.49
CA ASP A 395 -14.82 -18.73 5.77
C ASP A 395 -15.28 -18.75 7.25
N ASP A 396 -14.65 -19.57 8.10
CA ASP A 396 -15.04 -19.65 9.50
C ASP A 396 -14.51 -18.46 10.32
N ASN A 397 -15.39 -17.50 10.55
CA ASN A 397 -15.31 -16.57 11.66
C ASN A 397 -15.27 -17.38 12.97
N MET A 398 -14.10 -17.60 13.55
CA MET A 398 -14.05 -18.12 14.90
C MET A 398 -14.59 -17.05 15.86
N LYS A 399 -15.88 -17.08 16.11
CA LYS A 399 -16.45 -16.46 17.30
C LYS A 399 -15.96 -17.26 18.49
N PHE A 400 -15.21 -16.63 19.34
CA PHE A 400 -14.89 -17.15 20.64
C PHE A 400 -16.09 -16.87 21.54
N ASN A 401 -16.97 -17.83 21.72
CA ASN A 401 -17.95 -17.84 22.80
C ASN A 401 -17.30 -18.26 24.12
#